data_25f22600d669398379249299c71ca5ac
#
_entry.id   25f22600d669398379249299c71ca5ac
#
_cell.length_a   1.000
_cell.length_b   1.000
_cell.length_c   1.000
_cell.angle_alpha   90.00
_cell.angle_beta   90.00
_cell.angle_gamma   90.00
#
_symmetry.space_group_name_H-M   'P 1'
#
loop_
_entity.id
_entity.type
_entity.pdbx_description
1 polymer ?
#
loop_
_entity_poly.entity_id
_entity_poly.type
_entity_poly.pdbx_seq_one_letter_code
_entity_poly.pdbx_strand_id
1 'polypeptide(L)'
;MRDGAILLAAGAGSRMQDATSDKILHPVLGKPVFQYSLEAFATSGLFSELVVVYRDEAQHQALQSIRAKLAPSTPITYCSGGSERMHSVRNGLAAFQTPPRQVFIHDCARPMIQPAQLRELAEEARTHGAACLAHPVAD
;
A
#
# COMPACT_ATOMS: atom_id res chain seq x y z
N MET A 1 7.12 17.52 9.65
CA MET A 1 5.92 16.74 9.31
C MET A 1 6.23 15.91 8.08
N ARG A 2 6.15 14.59 8.20
CA ARG A 2 6.47 13.66 7.11
C ARG A 2 5.19 13.22 6.40
N ASP A 3 5.36 12.58 5.26
CA ASP A 3 4.25 12.06 4.48
C ASP A 3 3.77 10.71 5.06
N GLY A 4 2.55 10.32 4.76
CA GLY A 4 1.98 9.02 5.11
C GLY A 4 1.56 8.25 3.87
N ALA A 5 1.46 6.92 3.98
CA ALA A 5 0.98 6.11 2.87
C ALA A 5 -0.08 5.11 3.31
N ILE A 6 -1.06 4.90 2.46
CA ILE A 6 -2.10 3.88 2.59
C ILE A 6 -1.82 2.79 1.57
N LEU A 7 -1.57 1.59 2.06
CA LEU A 7 -1.35 0.39 1.26
C LEU A 7 -2.65 -0.42 1.23
N LEU A 8 -3.34 -0.39 0.10
CA LEU A 8 -4.64 -1.06 -0.06
C LEU A 8 -4.43 -2.53 -0.40
N ALA A 9 -4.71 -3.39 0.55
CA ALA A 9 -4.65 -4.85 0.42
C ALA A 9 -6.04 -5.50 0.36
N ALA A 10 -7.09 -4.76 0.71
CA ALA A 10 -8.45 -5.28 0.92
C ALA A 10 -9.22 -5.66 -0.34
N GLY A 11 -8.68 -5.44 -1.53
CA GLY A 11 -9.36 -5.76 -2.79
C GLY A 11 -9.82 -7.21 -2.87
N ALA A 12 -11.10 -7.41 -3.21
CA ALA A 12 -11.73 -8.73 -3.21
C ALA A 12 -11.29 -9.66 -4.35
N GLY A 13 -10.45 -9.19 -5.29
CA GLY A 13 -10.00 -10.02 -6.41
C GLY A 13 -11.15 -10.60 -7.23
N SER A 14 -12.26 -9.86 -7.38
CA SER A 14 -13.51 -10.33 -8.00
C SER A 14 -13.37 -10.84 -9.46
N ARG A 15 -12.20 -10.67 -10.05
CA ARG A 15 -11.87 -11.12 -11.41
C ARG A 15 -11.12 -12.45 -11.46
N MET A 16 -10.64 -12.95 -10.33
CA MET A 16 -10.03 -14.28 -10.24
C MET A 16 -11.07 -15.26 -9.72
N GLN A 17 -11.44 -16.23 -10.54
CA GLN A 17 -12.49 -17.20 -10.25
C GLN A 17 -12.14 -18.19 -9.12
N ASP A 18 -10.91 -18.19 -8.64
CA ASP A 18 -10.48 -19.01 -7.51
C ASP A 18 -10.56 -18.21 -6.21
N ALA A 19 -11.62 -18.47 -5.46
CA ALA A 19 -11.90 -17.88 -4.15
C ALA A 19 -10.86 -18.23 -3.07
N THR A 20 -9.85 -19.02 -3.38
CA THR A 20 -8.88 -19.55 -2.42
C THR A 20 -7.51 -18.89 -2.45
N SER A 21 -7.17 -18.11 -3.49
CA SER A 21 -5.87 -17.45 -3.58
C SER A 21 -6.01 -15.94 -3.50
N ASP A 22 -5.48 -15.38 -2.42
CA ASP A 22 -5.34 -13.94 -2.28
C ASP A 22 -4.22 -13.45 -3.22
N LYS A 23 -4.58 -12.63 -4.19
CA LYS A 23 -3.69 -12.13 -5.23
C LYS A 23 -2.43 -11.48 -4.67
N ILE A 24 -2.54 -10.70 -3.60
CA ILE A 24 -1.41 -9.97 -3.01
C ILE A 24 -0.50 -10.87 -2.16
N LEU A 25 -0.96 -12.04 -1.77
CA LEU A 25 -0.18 -13.04 -1.03
C LEU A 25 0.49 -14.05 -1.97
N HIS A 26 0.12 -14.04 -3.26
CA HIS A 26 0.70 -14.93 -4.26
C HIS A 26 2.20 -14.64 -4.45
N PRO A 27 3.06 -15.69 -4.44
CA PRO A 27 4.50 -15.48 -4.62
C PRO A 27 4.84 -15.17 -6.08
N VAL A 28 5.66 -14.15 -6.27
CA VAL A 28 6.30 -13.81 -7.54
C VAL A 28 7.80 -13.76 -7.29
N LEU A 29 8.56 -14.56 -8.00
CA LEU A 29 10.01 -14.69 -7.80
C LEU A 29 10.37 -14.95 -6.33
N GLY A 30 9.59 -15.80 -5.66
CA GLY A 30 9.84 -16.22 -4.28
C GLY A 30 9.38 -15.25 -3.19
N LYS A 31 8.77 -14.12 -3.55
CA LYS A 31 8.23 -13.14 -2.58
C LYS A 31 6.75 -12.89 -2.81
N PRO A 32 5.91 -12.79 -1.75
CA PRO A 32 4.53 -12.35 -1.90
C PRO A 32 4.44 -10.99 -2.58
N VAL A 33 3.44 -10.79 -3.44
CA VAL A 33 3.24 -9.52 -4.15
C VAL A 33 3.22 -8.33 -3.19
N PHE A 34 2.55 -8.43 -2.06
CA PHE A 34 2.51 -7.40 -1.02
C PHE A 34 3.90 -6.99 -0.53
N GLN A 35 4.82 -7.94 -0.42
CA GLN A 35 6.17 -7.66 0.08
C GLN A 35 6.92 -6.65 -0.78
N TYR A 36 6.76 -6.71 -2.10
CA TYR A 36 7.40 -5.74 -3.02
C TYR A 36 6.96 -4.30 -2.71
N SER A 37 5.65 -4.09 -2.54
CA SER A 37 5.12 -2.77 -2.17
C SER A 37 5.62 -2.34 -0.80
N LEU A 38 5.56 -3.22 0.20
CA LEU A 38 6.00 -2.89 1.55
C LEU A 38 7.47 -2.50 1.58
N GLU A 39 8.35 -3.25 0.90
CA GLU A 39 9.78 -2.92 0.80
C GLU A 39 10.00 -1.56 0.16
N ALA A 40 9.36 -1.27 -0.99
CA ALA A 40 9.53 -0.01 -1.69
C ALA A 40 9.12 1.19 -0.83
N PHE A 41 7.97 1.11 -0.17
CA PHE A 41 7.48 2.18 0.69
C PHE A 41 8.34 2.34 1.95
N ALA A 42 8.69 1.25 2.63
CA ALA A 42 9.47 1.27 3.86
C ALA A 42 10.91 1.77 3.64
N THR A 43 11.52 1.49 2.48
CA THR A 43 12.90 1.90 2.17
C THR A 43 13.00 3.26 1.49
N SER A 44 11.89 3.88 1.10
CA SER A 44 11.90 5.18 0.42
C SER A 44 12.43 6.33 1.27
N GLY A 45 12.31 6.23 2.58
CA GLY A 45 12.69 7.28 3.53
C GLY A 45 11.69 8.45 3.62
N LEU A 46 10.55 8.36 2.93
CA LEU A 46 9.56 9.44 2.85
C LEU A 46 8.55 9.44 3.99
N PHE A 47 8.18 8.25 4.47
CA PHE A 47 6.97 8.08 5.28
C PHE A 47 7.27 8.01 6.77
N SER A 48 6.46 8.72 7.56
CA SER A 48 6.47 8.62 9.01
C SER A 48 5.60 7.45 9.51
N GLU A 49 4.63 7.05 8.69
CA GLU A 49 3.71 5.96 9.01
C GLU A 49 3.15 5.36 7.71
N LEU A 50 3.01 4.04 7.70
CA LEU A 50 2.27 3.30 6.68
C LEU A 50 0.99 2.75 7.30
N VAL A 51 -0.15 2.91 6.61
CA VAL A 51 -1.41 2.29 7.00
C VAL A 51 -1.72 1.19 6.01
N VAL A 52 -1.85 -0.03 6.49
CA VAL A 52 -2.21 -1.20 5.67
C VAL A 52 -3.68 -1.51 5.87
N VAL A 53 -4.45 -1.48 4.78
CA VAL A 53 -5.88 -1.77 4.80
C VAL A 53 -6.11 -3.21 4.35
N TYR A 54 -6.59 -4.06 5.26
CA TYR A 54 -6.81 -5.48 5.01
C TYR A 54 -8.30 -5.82 4.83
N ARG A 55 -8.58 -6.96 4.21
CA ARG A 55 -9.94 -7.44 3.92
C ARG A 55 -10.57 -8.20 5.09
N ASP A 56 -9.81 -9.15 5.66
CA ASP A 56 -10.28 -10.05 6.70
C ASP A 56 -9.12 -10.44 7.64
N GLU A 57 -9.46 -11.13 8.73
CA GLU A 57 -8.47 -11.50 9.75
C GLU A 57 -7.40 -12.47 9.22
N ALA A 58 -7.76 -13.38 8.34
CA ALA A 58 -6.78 -14.31 7.75
C ALA A 58 -5.74 -13.55 6.93
N GLN A 59 -6.17 -12.59 6.11
CA GLN A 59 -5.26 -11.71 5.36
C GLN A 59 -4.42 -10.87 6.31
N HIS A 60 -5.02 -10.28 7.33
CA HIS A 60 -4.33 -9.46 8.33
C HIS A 60 -3.17 -10.24 8.98
N GLN A 61 -3.42 -11.46 9.42
CA GLN A 61 -2.39 -12.32 10.02
C GLN A 61 -1.25 -12.62 9.02
N ALA A 62 -1.58 -12.91 7.77
CA ALA A 62 -0.57 -13.14 6.73
C ALA A 62 0.29 -11.90 6.46
N LEU A 63 -0.32 -10.71 6.40
CA LEU A 63 0.39 -9.45 6.20
C LEU A 63 1.30 -9.11 7.39
N GLN A 64 0.84 -9.37 8.61
CA GLN A 64 1.66 -9.20 9.82
C GLN A 64 2.87 -10.14 9.82
N SER A 65 2.72 -11.37 9.35
CA SER A 65 3.83 -12.33 9.23
C SER A 65 4.88 -11.87 8.23
N ILE A 66 4.47 -11.30 7.10
CA ILE A 66 5.38 -10.73 6.10
C ILE A 66 6.13 -9.54 6.71
N ARG A 67 5.43 -8.64 7.38
CA ARG A 67 6.03 -7.50 8.07
C ARG A 67 7.06 -7.94 9.10
N ALA A 68 6.76 -8.95 9.90
CA ALA A 68 7.65 -9.44 10.94
C ALA A 68 8.99 -9.94 10.38
N LYS A 69 8.98 -10.58 9.20
CA LYS A 69 10.20 -11.04 8.52
C LYS A 69 11.04 -9.89 7.98
N LEU A 70 10.41 -8.82 7.51
CA LEU A 70 11.11 -7.65 6.97
C LEU A 70 11.58 -6.70 8.07
N ALA A 71 10.88 -6.67 9.20
CA ALA A 71 11.14 -5.78 10.34
C ALA A 71 11.44 -4.33 9.92
N PRO A 72 10.56 -3.69 9.13
CA PRO A 72 10.80 -2.32 8.68
C PRO A 72 10.82 -1.36 9.86
N SER A 73 11.66 -0.32 9.77
CA SER A 73 11.75 0.72 10.81
C SER A 73 10.56 1.68 10.78
N THR A 74 9.89 1.82 9.62
CA THR A 74 8.71 2.67 9.49
C THR A 74 7.53 2.07 10.26
N PRO A 75 6.87 2.82 11.15
CA PRO A 75 5.66 2.37 11.85
C PRO A 75 4.56 1.96 10.90
N ILE A 76 3.89 0.85 11.21
CA ILE A 76 2.79 0.33 10.41
C ILE A 76 1.54 0.16 11.29
N THR A 77 0.47 0.82 10.87
CA THR A 77 -0.88 0.69 11.46
C THR A 77 -1.74 -0.15 10.52
N TYR A 78 -2.61 -0.97 11.07
CA TYR A 78 -3.54 -1.81 10.29
C TYR A 78 -4.97 -1.39 10.54
N CYS A 79 -5.80 -1.39 9.48
CA CYS A 79 -7.24 -1.20 9.62
C CYS A 79 -8.00 -2.07 8.61
N SER A 80 -9.26 -2.36 8.91
CA SER A 80 -10.12 -3.13 8.00
C SER A 80 -10.59 -2.27 6.83
N GLY A 81 -10.71 -2.89 5.66
CA GLY A 81 -11.31 -2.27 4.48
C GLY A 81 -12.83 -2.15 4.61
N GLY A 82 -13.42 -1.42 3.68
CA GLY A 82 -14.86 -1.30 3.53
C GLY A 82 -15.37 -2.09 2.34
N SER A 83 -16.67 -1.94 2.04
CA SER A 83 -17.33 -2.63 0.93
C SER A 83 -16.82 -2.21 -0.44
N GLU A 84 -16.31 -1.00 -0.56
CA GLU A 84 -15.76 -0.43 -1.79
C GLU A 84 -14.38 0.16 -1.54
N ARG A 85 -13.61 0.36 -2.63
CA ARG A 85 -12.28 0.98 -2.57
C ARG A 85 -12.29 2.33 -1.84
N MET A 86 -13.30 3.15 -2.11
CA MET A 86 -13.48 4.47 -1.47
C MET A 86 -13.61 4.33 0.06
N HIS A 87 -14.37 3.35 0.54
CA HIS A 87 -14.53 3.09 1.97
C HIS A 87 -13.21 2.63 2.60
N SER A 88 -12.46 1.79 1.91
CA SER A 88 -11.13 1.36 2.35
C SER A 88 -10.16 2.54 2.46
N VAL A 89 -10.14 3.45 1.50
CA VAL A 89 -9.33 4.67 1.55
C VAL A 89 -9.73 5.54 2.74
N ARG A 90 -11.03 5.76 2.95
CA ARG A 90 -11.54 6.53 4.09
C ARG A 90 -11.12 5.92 5.42
N ASN A 91 -11.23 4.61 5.56
CA ASN A 91 -10.80 3.91 6.78
C ASN A 91 -9.29 4.07 7.00
N GLY A 92 -8.50 3.96 5.93
CA GLY A 92 -7.06 4.20 5.98
C GLY A 92 -6.70 5.61 6.41
N LEU A 93 -7.39 6.62 5.88
CA LEU A 93 -7.18 8.01 6.29
C LEU A 93 -7.46 8.23 7.79
N ALA A 94 -8.53 7.60 8.31
CA ALA A 94 -8.89 7.69 9.72
C ALA A 94 -7.95 6.92 10.66
N ALA A 95 -7.16 5.99 10.13
CA ALA A 95 -6.28 5.13 10.92
C ALA A 95 -4.91 5.75 11.24
N PHE A 96 -4.52 6.84 10.58
CA PHE A 96 -3.26 7.51 10.90
C PHE A 96 -3.23 8.00 12.34
N GLN A 97 -2.17 7.69 13.06
CA GLN A 97 -1.97 8.16 14.43
C GLN A 97 -1.69 9.66 14.49
N THR A 98 -1.01 10.17 13.48
CA THR A 98 -0.77 11.61 13.30
C THR A 98 -1.10 11.99 11.86
N PRO A 99 -1.90 13.04 11.65
CA PRO A 99 -2.23 13.48 10.30
C PRO A 99 -0.97 13.77 9.47
N PRO A 100 -0.74 13.09 8.35
CA PRO A 100 0.41 13.35 7.50
C PRO A 100 0.22 14.64 6.68
N ARG A 101 1.34 15.19 6.19
CA ARG A 101 1.31 16.36 5.31
C ARG A 101 0.74 16.02 3.93
N GLN A 102 1.17 14.89 3.38
CA GLN A 102 0.68 14.31 2.13
C GLN A 102 0.33 12.85 2.37
N VAL A 103 -0.67 12.36 1.65
CA VAL A 103 -1.06 10.95 1.70
C VAL A 103 -0.84 10.31 0.33
N PHE A 104 -0.07 9.23 0.33
CA PHE A 104 0.09 8.35 -0.83
C PHE A 104 -0.92 7.22 -0.72
N ILE A 105 -1.60 6.90 -1.82
CA ILE A 105 -2.56 5.80 -1.89
C ILE A 105 -2.07 4.82 -2.94
N HIS A 106 -1.79 3.59 -2.53
CA HIS A 106 -1.20 2.58 -3.40
C HIS A 106 -1.97 1.25 -3.34
N ASP A 107 -2.26 0.69 -4.51
CA ASP A 107 -2.85 -0.63 -4.63
C ASP A 107 -1.74 -1.69 -4.54
N CYS A 108 -1.80 -2.57 -3.53
CA CYS A 108 -0.76 -3.58 -3.29
C CYS A 108 -0.67 -4.65 -4.38
N ALA A 109 -1.67 -4.75 -5.26
CA ALA A 109 -1.61 -5.60 -6.45
C ALA A 109 -0.67 -5.07 -7.54
N ARG A 110 -0.03 -3.92 -7.32
CA ARG A 110 0.94 -3.29 -8.24
C ARG A 110 2.34 -3.33 -7.62
N PRO A 111 3.09 -4.43 -7.80
CA PRO A 111 4.34 -4.66 -7.06
C PRO A 111 5.57 -3.93 -7.63
N MET A 112 5.46 -3.31 -8.81
CA MET A 112 6.61 -2.77 -9.54
C MET A 112 6.99 -1.34 -9.14
N ILE A 113 6.30 -0.76 -8.16
CA ILE A 113 6.62 0.59 -7.65
C ILE A 113 8.05 0.63 -7.08
N GLN A 114 8.79 1.69 -7.39
CA GLN A 114 10.16 1.88 -6.94
C GLN A 114 10.29 3.09 -6.02
N PRO A 115 11.21 3.08 -5.05
CA PRO A 115 11.44 4.21 -4.15
C PRO A 115 11.72 5.53 -4.88
N ALA A 116 12.45 5.49 -6.02
CA ALA A 116 12.72 6.67 -6.83
C ALA A 116 11.44 7.30 -7.37
N GLN A 117 10.48 6.49 -7.83
CA GLN A 117 9.18 6.96 -8.32
C GLN A 117 8.36 7.61 -7.19
N LEU A 118 8.43 7.05 -5.98
CA LEU A 118 7.76 7.64 -4.82
C LEU A 118 8.32 9.01 -4.47
N ARG A 119 9.64 9.19 -4.55
CA ARG A 119 10.28 10.49 -4.29
C ARG A 119 9.91 11.53 -5.34
N GLU A 120 9.92 11.15 -6.61
CA GLU A 120 9.49 12.01 -7.71
C GLU A 120 8.01 12.43 -7.55
N LEU A 121 7.15 11.47 -7.27
CA LEU A 121 5.73 11.72 -7.03
C LEU A 121 5.50 12.69 -5.85
N ALA A 122 6.32 12.57 -4.79
CA ALA A 122 6.25 13.48 -3.64
C ALA A 122 6.56 14.92 -4.03
N GLU A 123 7.58 15.14 -4.86
CA GLU A 123 7.94 16.47 -5.36
C GLU A 123 6.84 17.06 -6.24
N GLU A 124 6.33 16.28 -7.19
CA GLU A 124 5.25 16.72 -8.07
C GLU A 124 3.99 17.09 -7.27
N ALA A 125 3.62 16.28 -6.29
CA ALA A 125 2.47 16.58 -5.44
C ALA A 125 2.67 17.83 -4.57
N ARG A 126 3.90 18.11 -4.11
CA ARG A 126 4.20 19.36 -3.38
C ARG A 126 4.05 20.58 -4.27
N THR A 127 4.47 20.49 -5.53
CA THR A 127 4.43 21.59 -6.49
C THR A 127 3.02 21.85 -6.99
N HIS A 128 2.25 20.80 -7.27
CA HIS A 128 0.98 20.91 -7.99
C HIS A 128 -0.26 20.60 -7.12
N GLY A 129 -0.08 20.22 -5.86
CA GLY A 129 -1.16 19.89 -4.92
C GLY A 129 -1.63 18.44 -4.99
N ALA A 130 -1.51 17.79 -6.14
CA ALA A 130 -1.81 16.37 -6.34
C ALA A 130 -1.02 15.86 -7.55
N ALA A 131 -0.69 14.57 -7.54
CA ALA A 131 0.02 13.90 -8.64
C ALA A 131 -0.35 12.42 -8.69
N CYS A 132 -0.23 11.81 -9.85
CA CYS A 132 -0.36 10.35 -10.00
C CYS A 132 0.69 9.83 -10.97
N LEU A 133 1.08 8.57 -10.79
CA LEU A 133 1.93 7.87 -11.73
C LEU A 133 1.10 7.39 -12.92
N ALA A 134 1.58 7.66 -14.10
CA ALA A 134 0.94 7.24 -15.35
C ALA A 134 2.00 6.93 -16.39
N HIS A 135 1.62 6.16 -17.39
CA HIS A 135 2.43 5.95 -18.60
C HIS A 135 1.53 6.08 -19.83
N PRO A 136 2.11 6.44 -21.00
CA PRO A 136 1.34 6.46 -22.24
C PRO A 136 0.67 5.11 -22.51
N VAL A 137 -0.56 5.16 -23.00
CA VAL A 137 -1.25 3.95 -23.44
C VAL A 137 -0.54 3.41 -24.67
N ALA A 138 -0.17 2.14 -24.63
CA ALA A 138 0.36 1.45 -25.80
C ALA A 138 -0.79 1.06 -26.75
N ASP A 139 -0.63 1.32 -28.05
CA ASP A 139 -1.58 0.91 -29.08
C ASP A 139 -1.57 -0.61 -29.30
#